data_bbdbfc3e1e9b517d3f7a1c0521ef2d9f
#
_entry.id   bbdbfc3e1e9b517d3f7a1c0521ef2d9f
#
_cell.length_a   1.000
_cell.length_b   1.000
_cell.length_c   1.000
_cell.angle_alpha   90.00
_cell.angle_beta   90.00
_cell.angle_gamma   90.00
#
_symmetry.space_group_name_H-M   'P 1'
#
loop_
_entity.id
_entity.type
_entity.pdbx_description
1 polymer ?
#
loop_
_entity_poly.entity_id
_entity_poly.type
_entity_poly.pdbx_seq_one_letter_code
_entity_poly.pdbx_strand_id
1 'polypeptide(L)' 'MQHAVDERRAQAEQQAGEIVRKAREDAAREHERVMEQAKGEISELMSAAAEKLVLSSTSDAYDKFLDTAEERKDNG' A
#
# COMPACT_ATOMS: atom_id res chain seq x y z
N MET A 1 -30.50 13.69 45.99
CA MET A 1 -29.07 13.94 45.77
C MET A 1 -28.32 12.74 45.18
N GLN A 2 -28.47 11.58 45.78
CA GLN A 2 -27.83 10.36 45.27
C GLN A 2 -28.30 10.00 43.86
N HIS A 3 -29.61 10.16 43.61
CA HIS A 3 -30.20 9.89 42.31
C HIS A 3 -29.63 10.76 41.18
N ALA A 4 -29.42 12.05 41.44
CA ALA A 4 -28.84 12.98 40.46
C ALA A 4 -27.37 12.66 40.15
N VAL A 5 -26.62 12.22 41.15
CA VAL A 5 -25.21 11.77 40.96
C VAL A 5 -25.16 10.51 40.14
N ASP A 6 -26.06 9.55 40.42
CA ASP A 6 -26.12 8.30 39.68
C ASP A 6 -26.52 8.51 38.23
N GLU A 7 -27.45 9.44 37.95
CA GLU A 7 -27.83 9.81 36.59
C GLU A 7 -26.65 10.43 35.82
N ARG A 8 -25.91 11.34 36.44
CA ARG A 8 -24.76 11.98 35.82
C ARG A 8 -23.66 10.94 35.50
N ARG A 9 -23.48 10.00 36.44
CA ARG A 9 -22.51 8.92 36.23
C ARG A 9 -22.93 8.03 35.05
N ALA A 10 -24.20 7.66 34.99
CA ALA A 10 -24.73 6.85 33.89
C ALA A 10 -24.59 7.57 32.56
N GLN A 11 -24.88 8.87 32.50
CA GLN A 11 -24.72 9.67 31.30
C GLN A 11 -23.25 9.76 30.89
N ALA A 12 -22.36 9.97 31.85
CA ALA A 12 -20.92 10.04 31.59
C ALA A 12 -20.38 8.72 31.05
N GLU A 13 -20.83 7.58 31.61
CA GLU A 13 -20.46 6.26 31.14
C GLU A 13 -20.97 6.00 29.72
N GLN A 14 -22.19 6.42 29.42
CA GLN A 14 -22.77 6.31 28.09
C GLN A 14 -22.00 7.14 27.08
N GLN A 15 -21.69 8.38 27.41
CA GLN A 15 -20.90 9.24 26.53
C GLN A 15 -19.50 8.68 26.30
N ALA A 16 -18.85 8.19 27.37
CA ALA A 16 -17.55 7.56 27.24
C ALA A 16 -17.59 6.33 26.35
N GLY A 17 -18.63 5.51 26.47
CA GLY A 17 -18.86 4.35 25.60
C GLY A 17 -19.03 4.74 24.15
N GLU A 18 -19.78 5.79 23.87
CA GLU A 18 -19.97 6.31 22.51
C GLU A 18 -18.68 6.85 21.91
N ILE A 19 -17.89 7.58 22.72
CA ILE A 19 -16.58 8.10 22.29
C ILE A 19 -15.65 6.95 21.91
N VAL A 20 -15.59 5.93 22.74
CA VAL A 20 -14.75 4.74 22.47
C VAL A 20 -15.23 4.02 21.22
N ARG A 21 -16.53 3.82 21.08
CA ARG A 21 -17.11 3.16 19.90
C ARG A 21 -16.75 3.92 18.63
N LYS A 22 -16.96 5.21 18.64
CA LYS A 22 -16.67 6.09 17.50
C LYS A 22 -15.17 6.09 17.17
N ALA A 23 -14.32 6.17 18.19
CA ALA A 23 -12.89 6.11 18.00
C ALA A 23 -12.44 4.79 17.37
N ARG A 24 -13.03 3.67 17.77
CA ARG A 24 -12.74 2.37 17.18
C ARG A 24 -13.20 2.28 15.73
N GLU A 25 -14.37 2.81 15.42
CA GLU A 25 -14.87 2.85 14.04
C GLU A 25 -13.98 3.72 13.15
N ASP A 26 -13.58 4.89 13.65
CA ASP A 26 -12.69 5.80 12.93
C ASP A 26 -11.32 5.16 12.70
N ALA A 27 -10.80 4.47 13.72
CA ALA A 27 -9.52 3.76 13.61
C ALA A 27 -9.59 2.62 12.60
N ALA A 28 -10.71 1.88 12.56
CA ALA A 28 -10.91 0.81 11.59
C ALA A 28 -10.96 1.36 10.16
N ARG A 29 -11.67 2.47 9.94
CA ARG A 29 -11.72 3.12 8.63
C ARG A 29 -10.35 3.64 8.20
N GLU A 30 -9.61 4.25 9.14
CA GLU A 30 -8.27 4.75 8.85
C GLU A 30 -7.31 3.61 8.53
N HIS A 31 -7.40 2.50 9.26
CA HIS A 31 -6.61 1.31 8.98
C HIS A 31 -6.89 0.77 7.57
N GLU A 32 -8.16 0.66 7.21
CA GLU A 32 -8.56 0.20 5.87
C GLU A 32 -8.05 1.15 4.78
N ARG A 33 -8.16 2.45 5.00
CA ARG A 33 -7.65 3.46 4.06
C ARG A 33 -6.14 3.31 3.86
N VAL A 34 -5.40 3.16 4.95
CA VAL A 34 -3.93 2.99 4.90
C VAL A 34 -3.56 1.70 4.17
N MET A 35 -4.28 0.61 4.44
CA MET A 35 -4.03 -0.66 3.77
C MET A 35 -4.31 -0.59 2.26
N GLU A 36 -5.40 0.05 1.86
CA GLU A 36 -5.73 0.25 0.44
C GLU A 36 -4.67 1.11 -0.26
N GLN A 37 -4.23 2.18 0.40
CA GLN A 37 -3.17 3.03 -0.13
C GLN A 37 -1.86 2.25 -0.27
N ALA A 38 -1.49 1.46 0.73
CA ALA A 38 -0.29 0.65 0.70
C ALA A 38 -0.33 -0.40 -0.43
N LYS A 39 -1.48 -1.04 -0.63
CA LYS A 39 -1.68 -1.98 -1.74
C LYS A 39 -1.49 -1.29 -3.10
N GLY A 40 -2.03 -0.09 -3.24
CA GLY A 40 -1.87 0.70 -4.46
C GLY A 40 -0.40 1.04 -4.72
N GLU A 41 0.31 1.49 -3.72
CA GLU A 41 1.73 1.82 -3.83
C GLU A 41 2.59 0.59 -4.16
N ILE A 42 2.30 -0.55 -3.52
CA ILE A 42 2.99 -1.81 -3.81
C ILE A 42 2.72 -2.25 -5.26
N SER A 43 1.47 -2.14 -5.70
CA SER A 43 1.11 -2.49 -7.06
C SER A 43 1.83 -1.62 -8.09
N GLU A 44 1.90 -0.31 -7.86
CA GLU A 44 2.65 0.61 -8.71
C GLU A 44 4.13 0.28 -8.75
N LEU A 45 4.71 -0.02 -7.58
CA LEU A 45 6.12 -0.38 -7.48
C LEU A 45 6.41 -1.68 -8.22
N MET A 46 5.56 -2.68 -8.09
CA MET A 46 5.69 -3.94 -8.79
C MET A 46 5.58 -3.78 -10.31
N SER A 47 4.65 -2.95 -10.76
CA SER A 47 4.50 -2.63 -12.18
C SER A 47 5.74 -1.92 -12.73
N ALA A 48 6.26 -0.95 -11.99
CA ALA A 48 7.48 -0.23 -12.39
C ALA A 48 8.70 -1.16 -12.43
N ALA A 49 8.82 -2.05 -11.46
CA ALA A 49 9.91 -3.03 -11.41
C ALA A 49 9.80 -4.03 -12.57
N ALA A 50 8.60 -4.48 -12.91
CA ALA A 50 8.35 -5.38 -14.03
C ALA A 50 8.70 -4.72 -15.37
N GLU A 51 8.31 -3.47 -15.56
CA GLU A 51 8.67 -2.69 -16.76
C GLU A 51 10.18 -2.54 -16.90
N LYS A 52 10.85 -2.20 -15.81
CA LYS A 52 12.29 -2.04 -15.78
C LYS A 52 13.00 -3.35 -16.13
N LEU A 53 12.50 -4.46 -15.61
CA LEU A 53 13.05 -5.79 -15.90
C LEU A 53 12.89 -6.15 -17.37
N VAL A 54 11.73 -5.89 -17.96
CA VAL A 54 11.46 -6.14 -19.37
C VAL A 54 12.38 -5.30 -20.25
N LEU A 55 12.54 -4.01 -19.95
CA LEU A 55 13.42 -3.12 -20.70
C LEU A 55 14.88 -3.58 -20.61
N SER A 56 15.33 -3.96 -19.41
CA SER A 56 16.68 -4.48 -19.20
C SER A 56 16.91 -5.76 -19.98
N SER A 57 15.99 -6.70 -19.95
CA SER A 57 16.06 -7.95 -20.70
C SER A 57 16.10 -7.72 -22.20
N THR A 58 15.31 -6.78 -22.70
CA THR A 58 15.28 -6.41 -24.12
C THR A 58 16.60 -5.78 -24.55
N SER A 59 17.16 -4.90 -23.72
CA SER A 59 18.45 -4.28 -23.98
C SER A 59 19.58 -5.33 -24.03
N ASP A 60 19.60 -6.24 -23.07
CA ASP A 60 20.58 -7.32 -23.03
C ASP A 60 20.49 -8.24 -24.27
N ALA A 61 19.28 -8.57 -24.69
CA ALA A 61 19.06 -9.37 -25.89
C ALA A 61 19.55 -8.63 -27.15
N TYR A 62 19.29 -7.35 -27.23
CA TYR A 62 19.76 -6.51 -28.33
C TYR A 62 21.29 -6.45 -28.38
N ASP A 63 21.94 -6.25 -27.23
CA ASP A 63 23.39 -6.20 -27.12
C ASP A 63 24.01 -7.52 -27.56
N LYS A 64 23.45 -8.64 -27.16
CA LYS A 64 23.89 -9.98 -27.62
C LYS A 64 23.75 -10.15 -29.11
N PHE A 65 22.66 -9.66 -29.68
CA PHE A 65 22.42 -9.72 -31.11
C PHE A 65 23.49 -8.92 -31.87
N LEU A 66 23.82 -7.74 -31.39
CA LEU A 66 24.85 -6.89 -31.98
C LEU A 66 26.25 -7.55 -31.92
N ASP A 67 26.60 -8.14 -30.79
CA ASP A 67 27.85 -8.86 -30.60
C ASP A 67 27.97 -10.01 -31.58
N THR A 68 26.92 -10.80 -31.76
CA THR A 68 26.87 -11.91 -32.71
C THR A 68 27.01 -11.42 -34.15
N ALA A 69 26.34 -10.31 -34.48
CA ALA A 69 26.42 -9.72 -35.81
C ALA A 69 27.84 -9.19 -36.11
N GLU A 70 28.50 -8.59 -35.13
CA GLU A 70 29.89 -8.15 -35.26
C GLU A 70 30.84 -9.33 -35.47
N GLU A 71 30.68 -10.41 -34.69
CA GLU A 71 31.49 -11.63 -34.86
C GLU A 71 31.35 -12.23 -36.26
N ARG A 72 30.13 -12.29 -36.77
CA ARG A 72 29.86 -12.79 -38.12
C ARG A 72 30.46 -11.91 -39.19
N LYS A 73 30.46 -10.61 -38.97
CA LYS A 73 31.01 -9.64 -39.90
C LYS A 73 32.55 -9.76 -39.97
N ASP A 74 33.20 -9.99 -38.84
CA ASP A 74 34.65 -10.17 -38.75
C ASP A 74 35.11 -11.48 -39.36
N ASN A 75 34.28 -12.53 -39.31
CA ASN A 75 34.58 -13.87 -39.86
C ASN A 75 34.17 -14.01 -41.33
N GLY A 76 33.47 -13.05 -41.85
CA GLY A 76 33.02 -13.07 -43.23
C GLY A 76 33.89 -12.23 -44.11
#